data_b69648110891e1b703c6f78a3e601d73
#
_entry.id   b69648110891e1b703c6f78a3e601d73
#
_cell.length_a   1.000
_cell.length_b   1.000
_cell.length_c   1.000
_cell.angle_alpha   90.00
_cell.angle_beta   90.00
_cell.angle_gamma   90.00
#
_symmetry.space_group_name_H-M   'P 1'
#
loop_
_entity.id
_entity.type
_entity.pdbx_description
1 polymer ?
#
loop_
_entity_poly.entity_id
_entity_poly.type
_entity_poly.pdbx_seq_one_letter_code
_entity_poly.pdbx_strand_id
1 'polypeptide(L)'
;MTKYKVDQQRRNLVKGIGAATLVSSVMPRSLFASERGPTAVIIGAGIAGLSAAWDLRKAGFQVSIFEKEKFTGGRMVELQTGPLYGATHAEGVFNENKQMFALAAELGIENQVRGEAYDQVWNPDDGIGLDNGHGIYYPGGMSDFDIENTMKIPGLSRETINKLPLLQADMDEINATVDPCLLETGTAYDNESVGEYYMRMLGKVAGKEIIDYKIEQNCAGWGWDPFETSKIALLSWLASKKQFVYPRGGIAALTQKLDSLLPVQNNTTVRYITPADSNGRHTVHYLNENLERRSVTPDVVVCAVEGKYLDSMVQGLSSKQQALANNCFFTKQPVVYWVLDDKYAAKEFATGAYTSSHPDPIKAQTYHWMAMPSYPQFNQPSYVRYSLTRRYTPEWQNSDMAIEDYCWPMIKSLYPQLEKSHVADIVDYTSDSLIHMPVGYVNQMAEVLREQRKGRKGLYLAGEYVAGAHTGAACASGRSVASDIIGHWI
;
A
#
# COMPACT_ATOMS: atom_id res chain seq x y z
N MET A 1 0.16 11.73 29.30
CA MET A 1 0.23 11.12 27.97
C MET A 1 -1.13 10.49 27.66
N THR A 2 -1.78 10.94 26.59
CA THR A 2 -3.10 10.43 26.22
C THR A 2 -2.89 9.31 25.20
N LYS A 3 -3.30 8.09 25.50
CA LYS A 3 -3.26 6.96 24.57
C LYS A 3 -4.45 7.03 23.63
N TYR A 4 -4.19 7.08 22.33
CA TYR A 4 -5.22 6.99 21.32
C TYR A 4 -5.26 5.58 20.75
N LYS A 5 -6.37 4.85 20.98
CA LYS A 5 -6.64 3.58 20.30
C LYS A 5 -7.51 3.84 19.08
N VAL A 6 -7.05 3.43 17.91
CA VAL A 6 -7.71 3.67 16.62
C VAL A 6 -9.17 3.18 16.60
N ASP A 7 -9.48 2.10 17.31
CA ASP A 7 -10.85 1.55 17.39
C ASP A 7 -11.88 2.45 18.10
N GLN A 8 -11.44 3.32 19.00
CA GLN A 8 -12.35 4.25 19.68
C GLN A 8 -12.54 5.57 18.90
N GLN A 9 -11.62 5.93 18.04
CA GLN A 9 -11.64 7.21 17.32
C GLN A 9 -12.52 7.23 16.08
N ARG A 10 -12.90 6.08 15.53
CA ARG A 10 -13.90 6.01 14.43
C ARG A 10 -15.23 6.69 14.74
N ARG A 11 -15.50 7.04 15.99
CA ARG A 11 -16.76 7.64 16.46
C ARG A 11 -16.75 9.16 16.64
N ASN A 12 -15.59 9.84 16.66
CA ASN A 12 -15.53 11.26 17.10
C ASN A 12 -15.05 12.28 16.05
N LEU A 13 -14.92 11.91 14.78
CA LEU A 13 -14.33 12.77 13.74
C LEU A 13 -15.36 13.65 13.02
N VAL A 14 -15.99 14.56 13.72
CA VAL A 14 -16.81 15.62 13.09
C VAL A 14 -16.59 16.93 13.84
N LYS A 15 -15.49 17.62 13.58
CA LYS A 15 -15.39 19.10 13.77
C LYS A 15 -14.02 19.58 13.26
N GLY A 16 -13.99 20.21 12.11
CA GLY A 16 -12.83 20.97 11.65
C GLY A 16 -12.57 20.89 10.16
N ILE A 17 -13.52 21.28 9.32
CA ILE A 17 -13.21 21.60 7.92
C ILE A 17 -13.13 23.11 7.82
N GLY A 18 -11.90 23.61 7.81
CA GLY A 18 -11.59 24.99 7.42
C GLY A 18 -11.67 25.10 5.89
N ALA A 19 -12.49 26.04 5.42
CA ALA A 19 -12.77 26.28 4.01
C ALA A 19 -11.51 26.80 3.28
N ALA A 20 -10.91 25.97 2.44
CA ALA A 20 -10.05 26.43 1.36
C ALA A 20 -10.93 26.61 0.12
N THR A 21 -11.18 27.84 -0.25
CA THR A 21 -11.90 28.22 -1.47
C THR A 21 -11.02 27.92 -2.69
N LEU A 22 -11.21 26.76 -3.28
CA LEU A 22 -10.69 26.42 -4.61
C LEU A 22 -11.68 26.94 -5.65
N VAL A 23 -11.20 27.84 -6.51
CA VAL A 23 -11.91 28.24 -7.73
C VAL A 23 -11.92 27.03 -8.67
N SER A 24 -12.98 26.25 -8.60
CA SER A 24 -13.24 25.17 -9.56
C SER A 24 -13.78 25.76 -10.84
N SER A 25 -13.03 25.62 -11.94
CA SER A 25 -13.60 25.70 -13.28
C SER A 25 -14.62 24.57 -13.42
N VAL A 26 -15.89 24.89 -13.31
CA VAL A 26 -17.01 23.97 -13.46
C VAL A 26 -17.05 23.48 -14.89
N MET A 27 -16.54 22.29 -15.17
CA MET A 27 -16.94 21.57 -16.37
C MET A 27 -18.37 21.05 -16.18
N PRO A 28 -19.28 21.31 -17.12
CA PRO A 28 -20.68 20.89 -16.98
C PRO A 28 -20.80 19.38 -16.86
N ARG A 29 -21.53 18.92 -15.84
CA ARG A 29 -21.87 17.51 -15.58
C ARG A 29 -22.53 16.77 -16.76
N SER A 30 -22.93 17.50 -17.81
CA SER A 30 -23.73 16.97 -18.93
C SER A 30 -22.94 16.37 -20.10
N LEU A 31 -21.61 16.37 -20.08
CA LEU A 31 -20.83 15.98 -21.26
C LEU A 31 -20.64 14.46 -21.47
N PHE A 32 -21.12 13.59 -20.56
CA PHE A 32 -20.79 12.17 -20.61
C PHE A 32 -21.97 11.20 -20.40
N ALA A 33 -23.19 11.61 -20.38
CA ALA A 33 -24.33 10.72 -20.23
C ALA A 33 -25.05 10.49 -21.57
N SER A 34 -24.73 9.41 -22.25
CA SER A 34 -25.65 8.78 -23.18
C SER A 34 -26.67 8.00 -22.33
N GLU A 35 -27.96 8.34 -22.42
CA GLU A 35 -29.06 7.65 -21.70
C GLU A 35 -29.21 6.15 -22.09
N ARG A 36 -28.33 5.61 -22.92
CA ARG A 36 -28.37 4.25 -23.48
C ARG A 36 -27.09 3.43 -23.26
N GLY A 37 -26.13 3.90 -22.48
CA GLY A 37 -24.90 3.15 -22.21
C GLY A 37 -25.13 1.99 -21.21
N PRO A 38 -24.26 0.93 -21.24
CA PRO A 38 -24.33 -0.15 -20.26
C PRO A 38 -24.14 0.36 -18.84
N THR A 39 -24.72 -0.35 -17.87
CA THR A 39 -24.68 0.02 -16.45
C THR A 39 -23.55 -0.69 -15.71
N ALA A 40 -22.81 0.01 -14.87
CA ALA A 40 -21.76 -0.55 -14.05
C ALA A 40 -21.92 -0.15 -12.57
N VAL A 41 -21.83 -1.11 -11.68
CA VAL A 41 -21.74 -0.88 -10.24
C VAL A 41 -20.33 -1.22 -9.77
N ILE A 42 -19.68 -0.24 -9.14
CA ILE A 42 -18.37 -0.38 -8.54
C ILE A 42 -18.55 -0.46 -7.03
N ILE A 43 -17.96 -1.47 -6.39
CA ILE A 43 -18.06 -1.70 -4.96
C ILE A 43 -16.71 -1.38 -4.32
N GLY A 44 -16.67 -0.30 -3.53
CA GLY A 44 -15.48 0.29 -2.93
C GLY A 44 -14.98 1.50 -3.71
N ALA A 45 -14.84 2.63 -3.02
CA ALA A 45 -14.31 3.89 -3.55
C ALA A 45 -12.83 4.12 -3.17
N GLY A 46 -12.04 3.06 -3.09
CA GLY A 46 -10.58 3.13 -3.08
C GLY A 46 -10.03 3.44 -4.47
N ILE A 47 -8.71 3.65 -4.59
CA ILE A 47 -8.09 4.02 -5.87
C ILE A 47 -8.37 3.00 -7.00
N ALA A 48 -8.50 1.70 -6.71
CA ALA A 48 -8.85 0.69 -7.69
C ALA A 48 -10.27 0.90 -8.26
N GLY A 49 -11.26 1.08 -7.37
CA GLY A 49 -12.64 1.32 -7.80
C GLY A 49 -12.82 2.66 -8.51
N LEU A 50 -12.19 3.71 -8.00
CA LEU A 50 -12.25 5.05 -8.59
C LEU A 50 -11.61 5.09 -9.99
N SER A 51 -10.46 4.47 -10.18
CA SER A 51 -9.80 4.42 -11.49
C SER A 51 -10.60 3.59 -12.51
N ALA A 52 -11.16 2.46 -12.08
CA ALA A 52 -12.07 1.67 -12.92
C ALA A 52 -13.32 2.48 -13.32
N ALA A 53 -13.95 3.14 -12.34
CA ALA A 53 -15.12 3.98 -12.56
C ALA A 53 -14.85 5.13 -13.55
N TRP A 54 -13.69 5.77 -13.43
CA TRP A 54 -13.27 6.84 -14.32
C TRP A 54 -13.16 6.38 -15.77
N ASP A 55 -12.42 5.29 -16.02
CA ASP A 55 -12.23 4.79 -17.38
C ASP A 55 -13.53 4.24 -18.00
N LEU A 56 -14.36 3.54 -17.22
CA LEU A 56 -15.69 3.07 -17.67
C LEU A 56 -16.62 4.23 -18.00
N ARG A 57 -16.63 5.28 -17.17
CA ARG A 57 -17.46 6.47 -17.45
C ARG A 57 -17.02 7.19 -18.73
N LYS A 58 -15.72 7.32 -18.96
CA LYS A 58 -15.18 7.86 -20.22
C LYS A 58 -15.62 7.05 -21.44
N ALA A 59 -15.73 5.73 -21.27
CA ALA A 59 -16.20 4.81 -22.30
C ALA A 59 -17.74 4.79 -22.47
N GLY A 60 -18.50 5.63 -21.74
CA GLY A 60 -19.95 5.77 -21.89
C GLY A 60 -20.80 4.87 -20.99
N PHE A 61 -20.20 4.18 -20.00
CA PHE A 61 -20.97 3.44 -19.01
C PHE A 61 -21.69 4.38 -18.03
N GLN A 62 -22.89 3.98 -17.62
CA GLN A 62 -23.60 4.58 -16.49
C GLN A 62 -23.06 3.96 -15.20
N VAL A 63 -22.17 4.69 -14.50
CA VAL A 63 -21.45 4.18 -13.33
C VAL A 63 -22.14 4.61 -12.05
N SER A 64 -22.28 3.69 -11.08
CA SER A 64 -22.59 3.97 -9.67
C SER A 64 -21.50 3.37 -8.81
N ILE A 65 -21.04 4.10 -7.79
CA ILE A 65 -19.98 3.65 -6.87
C ILE A 65 -20.56 3.58 -5.46
N PHE A 66 -20.46 2.41 -4.82
CA PHE A 66 -20.94 2.18 -3.45
C PHE A 66 -19.74 2.10 -2.49
N GLU A 67 -19.73 3.00 -1.50
CA GLU A 67 -18.70 3.07 -0.47
C GLU A 67 -19.33 2.98 0.92
N LYS A 68 -18.82 2.03 1.74
CA LYS A 68 -19.33 1.81 3.10
C LYS A 68 -18.98 2.92 4.08
N GLU A 69 -17.83 3.54 3.88
CA GLU A 69 -17.36 4.63 4.74
C GLU A 69 -18.02 5.95 4.36
N LYS A 70 -17.95 6.91 5.28
CA LYS A 70 -18.42 8.29 5.05
C LYS A 70 -17.49 9.12 4.18
N PHE A 71 -16.34 8.60 3.80
CA PHE A 71 -15.30 9.23 3.01
C PHE A 71 -14.85 8.32 1.87
N THR A 72 -14.32 8.92 0.83
CA THR A 72 -13.79 8.27 -0.37
C THR A 72 -12.27 8.18 -0.30
N GLY A 73 -11.66 7.16 -0.94
CA GLY A 73 -10.21 7.03 -1.08
C GLY A 73 -9.63 5.75 -0.50
N GLY A 74 -10.39 5.03 0.34
CA GLY A 74 -9.91 3.81 0.98
C GLY A 74 -8.71 4.07 1.88
N ARG A 75 -7.52 3.57 1.48
CA ARG A 75 -6.25 3.83 2.20
C ARG A 75 -5.49 5.06 1.71
N MET A 76 -5.83 5.60 0.54
CA MET A 76 -5.29 6.88 0.05
C MET A 76 -6.14 8.04 0.55
N VAL A 77 -6.09 8.27 1.85
CA VAL A 77 -6.85 9.30 2.58
C VAL A 77 -5.96 9.99 3.59
N GLU A 78 -6.31 11.21 3.90
CA GLU A 78 -5.65 12.01 4.94
C GLU A 78 -6.61 12.12 6.13
N LEU A 79 -6.55 11.09 6.99
CA LEU A 79 -7.32 11.06 8.22
C LEU A 79 -6.43 11.43 9.40
N GLN A 80 -6.97 12.20 10.31
CA GLN A 80 -6.31 12.53 11.56
C GLN A 80 -6.43 11.36 12.54
N THR A 81 -5.29 10.91 13.06
CA THR A 81 -5.21 9.89 14.11
C THR A 81 -4.38 10.46 15.26
N GLY A 82 -5.05 10.94 16.31
CA GLY A 82 -4.37 11.73 17.32
C GLY A 82 -3.72 12.98 16.70
N PRO A 83 -2.45 13.24 16.96
CA PRO A 83 -1.70 14.34 16.36
C PRO A 83 -1.23 14.05 14.92
N LEU A 84 -1.28 12.81 14.45
CA LEU A 84 -0.82 12.41 13.11
C LEU A 84 -1.90 12.67 12.07
N TYR A 85 -1.48 13.16 10.89
CA TYR A 85 -2.35 13.40 9.76
C TYR A 85 -1.85 12.61 8.54
N GLY A 86 -2.67 11.67 8.04
CA GLY A 86 -2.33 10.81 6.90
C GLY A 86 -1.39 9.64 7.21
N ALA A 87 -0.54 9.73 8.21
CA ALA A 87 0.55 8.81 8.47
C ALA A 87 0.14 7.36 8.83
N THR A 88 -1.12 7.15 9.21
CA THR A 88 -1.63 5.82 9.61
C THR A 88 -2.26 5.03 8.46
N HIS A 89 -2.16 5.53 7.23
CA HIS A 89 -2.72 4.94 6.01
C HIS A 89 -1.61 4.77 4.96
N ALA A 90 -1.91 5.01 3.68
CA ALA A 90 -0.86 5.02 2.66
C ALA A 90 0.08 6.20 2.91
N GLU A 91 1.37 5.91 3.09
CA GLU A 91 2.36 6.92 3.46
C GLU A 91 2.98 7.62 2.25
N GLY A 92 2.82 7.06 1.06
CA GLY A 92 3.37 7.64 -0.15
C GLY A 92 3.08 6.81 -1.40
N VAL A 93 3.69 7.20 -2.49
CA VAL A 93 3.60 6.53 -3.78
C VAL A 93 5.00 6.33 -4.37
N PHE A 94 5.15 5.35 -5.26
CA PHE A 94 6.42 5.16 -5.95
C PHE A 94 6.43 5.97 -7.26
N ASN A 95 7.55 6.62 -7.57
CA ASN A 95 7.71 7.47 -8.75
C ASN A 95 7.37 6.80 -10.07
N GLU A 96 7.39 5.48 -10.14
CA GLU A 96 7.18 4.72 -11.36
C GLU A 96 5.80 4.12 -11.53
N ASN A 97 4.83 4.55 -10.74
CA ASN A 97 3.43 4.15 -10.90
C ASN A 97 2.83 4.74 -12.17
N LYS A 98 3.26 4.24 -13.34
CA LYS A 98 2.91 4.77 -14.67
C LYS A 98 1.41 4.99 -14.85
N GLN A 99 0.59 4.02 -14.42
CA GLN A 99 -0.87 4.10 -14.55
C GLN A 99 -1.47 5.19 -13.66
N MET A 100 -0.94 5.36 -12.46
CA MET A 100 -1.39 6.40 -11.53
C MET A 100 -1.00 7.80 -12.03
N PHE A 101 0.22 7.98 -12.53
CA PHE A 101 0.65 9.27 -13.08
C PHE A 101 -0.04 9.61 -14.39
N ALA A 102 -0.30 8.62 -15.26
CA ALA A 102 -1.12 8.83 -16.45
C ALA A 102 -2.53 9.29 -16.08
N LEU A 103 -3.15 8.67 -15.07
CA LEU A 103 -4.45 9.09 -14.54
C LEU A 103 -4.40 10.51 -13.97
N ALA A 104 -3.37 10.83 -13.20
CA ALA A 104 -3.17 12.17 -12.64
C ALA A 104 -3.00 13.24 -13.74
N ALA A 105 -2.27 12.92 -14.80
CA ALA A 105 -2.11 13.79 -15.96
C ALA A 105 -3.45 14.00 -16.72
N GLU A 106 -4.23 12.94 -16.93
CA GLU A 106 -5.59 13.03 -17.51
C GLU A 106 -6.50 13.95 -16.66
N LEU A 107 -6.33 13.96 -15.36
CA LEU A 107 -7.09 14.78 -14.42
C LEU A 107 -6.54 16.19 -14.24
N GLY A 108 -5.40 16.52 -14.85
CA GLY A 108 -4.73 17.81 -14.74
C GLY A 108 -4.11 18.10 -13.38
N ILE A 109 -3.76 17.06 -12.61
CA ILE A 109 -3.18 17.14 -11.26
C ILE A 109 -1.85 16.39 -11.12
N GLU A 110 -1.16 16.10 -12.22
CA GLU A 110 0.08 15.33 -12.19
C GLU A 110 1.11 15.92 -11.21
N ASN A 111 1.27 17.25 -11.20
CA ASN A 111 2.18 17.94 -10.30
C ASN A 111 1.81 17.80 -8.80
N GLN A 112 0.56 17.48 -8.49
CA GLN A 112 0.14 17.23 -7.10
C GLN A 112 0.42 15.81 -6.66
N VAL A 113 0.41 14.85 -7.60
CA VAL A 113 0.66 13.43 -7.32
C VAL A 113 2.15 13.09 -7.40
N ARG A 114 2.91 13.78 -8.25
CA ARG A 114 4.37 13.70 -8.24
C ARG A 114 4.93 14.40 -7.01
N GLY A 115 5.73 13.66 -6.22
CA GLY A 115 6.37 14.22 -5.04
C GLY A 115 7.74 14.80 -5.38
N GLU A 116 8.04 15.97 -4.81
CA GLU A 116 9.41 16.49 -4.69
C GLU A 116 9.84 16.58 -3.22
N ALA A 117 8.87 16.43 -2.30
CA ALA A 117 9.12 16.64 -0.88
C ALA A 117 10.13 15.66 -0.29
N TYR A 118 10.12 14.41 -0.75
CA TYR A 118 11.11 13.44 -0.31
C TYR A 118 12.49 13.68 -0.94
N ASP A 119 12.55 14.09 -2.20
CA ASP A 119 13.81 14.43 -2.85
C ASP A 119 14.52 15.59 -2.13
N GLN A 120 13.78 16.55 -1.56
CA GLN A 120 14.32 17.65 -0.78
C GLN A 120 14.73 17.25 0.65
N VAL A 121 14.01 16.30 1.25
CA VAL A 121 14.31 15.81 2.62
C VAL A 121 15.36 14.72 2.60
N TRP A 122 15.50 14.03 1.47
CA TRP A 122 16.35 12.87 1.29
C TRP A 122 17.57 13.15 0.39
N ASN A 123 17.95 14.41 0.23
CA ASN A 123 19.11 14.75 -0.56
C ASN A 123 20.38 14.26 0.17
N PRO A 124 21.08 13.23 -0.33
CA PRO A 124 22.29 12.73 0.28
C PRO A 124 23.41 13.77 0.30
N ASP A 125 23.37 14.77 -0.60
CA ASP A 125 24.37 15.84 -0.69
C ASP A 125 24.22 16.89 0.41
N ASP A 126 23.07 16.97 1.06
CA ASP A 126 22.83 17.91 2.16
C ASP A 126 23.40 17.44 3.51
N GLY A 127 24.08 16.31 3.55
CA GLY A 127 24.71 15.78 4.76
C GLY A 127 23.73 15.38 5.86
N ILE A 128 22.43 15.32 5.56
CA ILE A 128 21.37 14.85 6.46
C ILE A 128 21.32 13.31 6.43
N GLY A 129 22.24 12.66 5.78
CA GLY A 129 22.50 11.24 5.97
C GLY A 129 22.88 11.01 7.42
N LEU A 130 22.26 10.03 8.06
CA LEU A 130 22.64 9.56 9.39
C LEU A 130 24.05 8.99 9.39
N ASP A 131 25.03 9.84 9.29
CA ASP A 131 26.43 9.47 9.57
C ASP A 131 26.71 9.58 11.08
N ASN A 132 25.76 9.12 11.89
CA ASN A 132 25.99 8.91 13.31
C ASN A 132 26.44 7.48 13.61
N GLY A 133 26.85 6.72 12.58
CA GLY A 133 27.28 5.33 12.70
C GLY A 133 26.15 4.31 12.91
N HIS A 134 24.90 4.72 12.86
CA HIS A 134 23.76 3.87 13.17
C HIS A 134 22.78 3.63 12.02
N GLY A 135 23.00 4.20 10.85
CA GLY A 135 22.12 4.00 9.73
C GLY A 135 22.81 4.19 8.38
N ILE A 136 22.44 3.38 7.40
CA ILE A 136 22.77 3.60 6.00
C ILE A 136 21.55 4.17 5.35
N TYR A 137 21.67 5.39 4.85
CA TYR A 137 20.75 5.96 3.91
C TYR A 137 21.02 5.33 2.53
N TYR A 138 19.98 4.78 1.93
CA TYR A 138 20.04 4.32 0.54
C TYR A 138 19.44 5.42 -0.33
N PRO A 139 20.23 6.05 -1.25
CA PRO A 139 19.65 6.84 -2.30
C PRO A 139 18.66 5.98 -3.09
N GLY A 140 17.40 6.40 -3.17
CA GLY A 140 16.36 5.62 -3.81
C GLY A 140 15.35 4.92 -2.86
N GLY A 141 15.56 4.99 -1.56
CA GLY A 141 14.59 4.50 -0.59
C GLY A 141 14.59 3.00 -0.35
N MET A 142 13.49 2.48 0.23
CA MET A 142 13.32 1.07 0.63
C MET A 142 13.42 0.06 -0.52
N SER A 143 13.15 0.50 -1.74
CA SER A 143 12.99 -0.38 -2.90
C SER A 143 14.28 -0.66 -3.64
N ASP A 144 15.35 0.09 -3.39
CA ASP A 144 16.57 -0.11 -4.13
C ASP A 144 17.34 -1.33 -3.62
N PHE A 145 17.26 -2.41 -4.37
CA PHE A 145 18.27 -3.43 -4.33
C PHE A 145 19.41 -3.03 -5.29
N ASP A 146 20.06 -1.93 -4.99
CA ASP A 146 21.33 -1.61 -5.58
C ASP A 146 22.40 -2.47 -4.90
N ILE A 147 22.96 -3.40 -5.66
CA ILE A 147 24.01 -4.30 -5.18
C ILE A 147 25.19 -3.50 -4.65
N GLU A 148 25.56 -2.42 -5.34
CA GLU A 148 26.68 -1.57 -4.93
C GLU A 148 26.44 -0.93 -3.56
N ASN A 149 25.24 -0.40 -3.32
CA ASN A 149 24.88 0.15 -2.01
C ASN A 149 24.69 -0.93 -0.95
N THR A 150 24.16 -2.10 -1.32
CA THR A 150 24.05 -3.25 -0.42
C THR A 150 25.43 -3.71 0.06
N MET A 151 26.45 -3.65 -0.79
CA MET A 151 27.84 -3.99 -0.40
C MET A 151 28.43 -3.04 0.66
N LYS A 152 27.85 -1.85 0.84
CA LYS A 152 28.27 -0.85 1.82
C LYS A 152 27.62 -1.03 3.18
N ILE A 153 26.70 -1.99 3.36
CA ILE A 153 26.04 -2.24 4.65
C ILE A 153 27.09 -2.63 5.70
N PRO A 154 27.23 -1.87 6.80
CA PRO A 154 28.17 -2.21 7.85
C PRO A 154 27.85 -3.56 8.48
N GLY A 155 28.89 -4.35 8.76
CA GLY A 155 28.74 -5.66 9.40
C GLY A 155 28.57 -6.82 8.42
N LEU A 156 28.31 -6.60 7.13
CA LEU A 156 28.31 -7.68 6.16
C LEU A 156 29.70 -8.31 6.04
N SER A 157 29.75 -9.63 6.03
CA SER A 157 30.99 -10.37 5.83
C SER A 157 31.52 -10.17 4.40
N ARG A 158 32.85 -10.29 4.21
CA ARG A 158 33.45 -10.30 2.88
C ARG A 158 32.91 -11.41 1.99
N GLU A 159 32.58 -12.55 2.56
CA GLU A 159 31.98 -13.66 1.82
C GLU A 159 30.65 -13.22 1.19
N THR A 160 29.76 -12.61 1.98
CA THR A 160 28.47 -12.12 1.50
C THR A 160 28.65 -11.04 0.44
N ILE A 161 29.48 -10.02 0.70
CA ILE A 161 29.77 -8.96 -0.25
C ILE A 161 30.24 -9.51 -1.60
N ASN A 162 31.15 -10.48 -1.60
CA ASN A 162 31.67 -11.08 -2.83
C ASN A 162 30.63 -11.88 -3.63
N LYS A 163 29.55 -12.35 -2.97
CA LYS A 163 28.48 -13.13 -3.60
C LYS A 163 27.32 -12.27 -4.10
N LEU A 164 27.10 -11.06 -3.59
CA LEU A 164 26.00 -10.20 -4.01
C LEU A 164 25.89 -10.00 -5.54
N PRO A 165 27.00 -9.88 -6.31
CA PRO A 165 26.91 -9.78 -7.77
C PRO A 165 26.22 -10.94 -8.46
N LEU A 166 26.12 -12.12 -7.82
CA LEU A 166 25.39 -13.27 -8.38
C LEU A 166 23.89 -13.00 -8.56
N LEU A 167 23.35 -12.01 -7.85
CA LEU A 167 21.93 -11.64 -7.92
C LEU A 167 21.63 -10.70 -9.09
N GLN A 168 22.65 -10.09 -9.71
CA GLN A 168 22.46 -9.00 -10.69
C GLN A 168 21.65 -9.47 -11.91
N ALA A 169 22.00 -10.63 -12.45
CA ALA A 169 21.34 -11.14 -13.65
C ALA A 169 19.82 -11.39 -13.43
N ASP A 170 19.46 -11.98 -12.28
CA ASP A 170 18.06 -12.21 -11.94
C ASP A 170 17.32 -10.89 -11.71
N MET A 171 17.97 -9.90 -11.07
CA MET A 171 17.37 -8.58 -10.83
C MET A 171 17.15 -7.84 -12.15
N ASP A 172 18.10 -7.89 -13.07
CA ASP A 172 18.00 -7.27 -14.40
C ASP A 172 16.87 -7.91 -15.20
N GLU A 173 16.76 -9.26 -15.18
CA GLU A 173 15.69 -9.99 -15.85
C GLU A 173 14.32 -9.67 -15.27
N ILE A 174 14.16 -9.67 -13.94
CA ILE A 174 12.91 -9.31 -13.27
C ILE A 174 12.52 -7.87 -13.63
N ASN A 175 13.46 -6.92 -13.56
CA ASN A 175 13.18 -5.52 -13.89
C ASN A 175 12.77 -5.34 -15.36
N ALA A 176 13.28 -6.16 -16.27
CA ALA A 176 12.95 -6.10 -17.69
C ALA A 176 11.59 -6.76 -18.03
N THR A 177 11.16 -7.75 -17.27
CA THR A 177 10.04 -8.64 -17.64
C THR A 177 8.83 -8.52 -16.73
N VAL A 178 8.99 -8.03 -15.50
CA VAL A 178 7.90 -7.96 -14.50
C VAL A 178 7.46 -6.52 -14.28
N ASP A 179 6.18 -6.27 -14.43
CA ASP A 179 5.55 -5.02 -13.99
C ASP A 179 5.16 -5.14 -12.51
N PRO A 180 5.79 -4.41 -11.60
CA PRO A 180 5.45 -4.47 -10.16
C PRO A 180 4.04 -3.95 -9.85
N CYS A 181 3.42 -3.24 -10.78
CA CYS A 181 2.02 -2.84 -10.68
C CYS A 181 1.05 -3.91 -11.20
N LEU A 182 1.53 -4.92 -11.92
CA LEU A 182 0.76 -6.02 -12.50
C LEU A 182 1.54 -7.33 -12.35
N LEU A 183 1.63 -7.83 -11.12
CA LEU A 183 2.48 -8.99 -10.77
C LEU A 183 2.13 -10.28 -11.53
N GLU A 184 0.96 -10.35 -12.19
CA GLU A 184 0.65 -11.46 -13.10
C GLU A 184 1.70 -11.63 -14.22
N THR A 185 2.49 -10.60 -14.50
CA THR A 185 3.62 -10.67 -15.45
C THR A 185 4.79 -11.48 -14.90
N GLY A 186 4.83 -11.68 -13.58
CA GLY A 186 5.90 -12.36 -12.84
C GLY A 186 5.60 -13.82 -12.46
N THR A 187 4.58 -14.47 -13.06
CA THR A 187 4.19 -15.86 -12.72
C THR A 187 5.31 -16.87 -12.82
N ALA A 188 6.27 -16.68 -13.73
CA ALA A 188 7.43 -17.57 -13.88
C ALA A 188 8.34 -17.59 -12.65
N TYR A 189 8.29 -16.56 -11.83
CA TYR A 189 9.13 -16.40 -10.64
C TYR A 189 8.40 -16.73 -9.32
N ASP A 190 7.13 -17.12 -9.37
CA ASP A 190 6.29 -17.43 -8.21
C ASP A 190 6.43 -18.90 -7.76
N ASN A 191 7.66 -19.36 -7.52
CA ASN A 191 8.00 -20.76 -7.32
C ASN A 191 8.84 -21.04 -6.06
N GLU A 192 9.29 -20.02 -5.37
CA GLU A 192 10.03 -20.11 -4.10
C GLU A 192 9.81 -18.83 -3.28
N SER A 193 10.07 -18.93 -1.98
CA SER A 193 10.03 -17.76 -1.09
C SER A 193 11.26 -16.88 -1.27
N VAL A 194 11.15 -15.63 -0.77
CA VAL A 194 12.28 -14.69 -0.73
C VAL A 194 13.47 -15.31 -0.01
N GLY A 195 13.24 -15.90 1.17
CA GLY A 195 14.30 -16.52 1.97
C GLY A 195 14.98 -17.70 1.26
N GLU A 196 14.19 -18.59 0.65
CA GLU A 196 14.72 -19.70 -0.15
C GLU A 196 15.56 -19.21 -1.31
N TYR A 197 15.11 -18.17 -2.01
CA TYR A 197 15.86 -17.56 -3.11
C TYR A 197 17.26 -17.08 -2.67
N TYR A 198 17.34 -16.26 -1.62
CA TYR A 198 18.64 -15.77 -1.15
C TYR A 198 19.54 -16.87 -0.62
N MET A 199 18.96 -17.85 0.09
CA MET A 199 19.72 -19.02 0.58
C MET A 199 20.26 -19.88 -0.57
N ARG A 200 19.50 -20.04 -1.65
CA ARG A 200 19.91 -20.79 -2.85
C ARG A 200 20.98 -20.04 -3.63
N MET A 201 20.79 -18.74 -3.86
CA MET A 201 21.72 -17.95 -4.69
C MET A 201 23.07 -17.70 -4.02
N LEU A 202 23.05 -17.37 -2.73
CA LEU A 202 24.26 -16.95 -2.01
C LEU A 202 24.83 -18.05 -1.11
N GLY A 203 24.11 -19.15 -0.92
CA GLY A 203 24.43 -20.20 0.05
C GLY A 203 23.96 -19.83 1.47
N LYS A 204 23.91 -20.83 2.35
CA LYS A 204 23.26 -20.71 3.67
C LYS A 204 23.80 -19.57 4.53
N VAL A 205 25.11 -19.37 4.56
CA VAL A 205 25.74 -18.35 5.42
C VAL A 205 25.45 -16.94 4.87
N ALA A 206 25.84 -16.67 3.64
CA ALA A 206 25.67 -15.37 3.03
C ALA A 206 24.19 -15.03 2.80
N GLY A 207 23.37 -16.01 2.41
CA GLY A 207 21.93 -15.84 2.25
C GLY A 207 21.25 -15.45 3.56
N LYS A 208 21.60 -16.16 4.66
CA LYS A 208 21.07 -15.80 5.97
C LYS A 208 21.49 -14.39 6.40
N GLU A 209 22.74 -14.05 6.19
CA GLU A 209 23.28 -12.75 6.56
C GLU A 209 22.54 -11.61 5.84
N ILE A 210 22.34 -11.71 4.52
CA ILE A 210 21.60 -10.67 3.77
C ILE A 210 20.12 -10.60 4.15
N ILE A 211 19.51 -11.76 4.48
CA ILE A 211 18.14 -11.79 5.00
C ILE A 211 18.09 -11.01 6.31
N ASP A 212 18.97 -11.31 7.24
CA ASP A 212 19.02 -10.70 8.56
C ASP A 212 19.29 -9.17 8.49
N TYR A 213 20.19 -8.74 7.62
CA TYR A 213 20.59 -7.33 7.55
C TYR A 213 19.68 -6.45 6.69
N LYS A 214 18.97 -7.01 5.72
CA LYS A 214 18.20 -6.22 4.76
C LYS A 214 16.80 -6.74 4.46
N ILE A 215 16.69 -8.02 4.13
CA ILE A 215 15.45 -8.55 3.54
C ILE A 215 14.33 -8.64 4.56
N GLU A 216 14.63 -9.05 5.79
CA GLU A 216 13.66 -9.08 6.89
C GLU A 216 13.00 -7.71 7.08
N GLN A 217 13.80 -6.64 7.04
CA GLN A 217 13.32 -5.30 7.20
C GLN A 217 12.47 -4.82 6.00
N ASN A 218 12.89 -5.17 4.78
CA ASN A 218 12.10 -4.87 3.60
C ASN A 218 10.74 -5.58 3.65
N CYS A 219 10.72 -6.85 4.07
CA CYS A 219 9.49 -7.59 4.30
C CYS A 219 8.63 -6.96 5.42
N ALA A 220 9.26 -6.45 6.47
CA ALA A 220 8.57 -5.84 7.60
C ALA A 220 7.73 -4.62 7.22
N GLY A 221 8.11 -3.88 6.16
CA GLY A 221 7.30 -2.77 5.62
C GLY A 221 5.89 -3.20 5.20
N TRP A 222 5.71 -4.46 4.84
CA TRP A 222 4.42 -5.08 4.49
C TRP A 222 3.90 -6.06 5.55
N GLY A 223 4.60 -6.23 6.68
CA GLY A 223 4.27 -7.25 7.66
C GLY A 223 4.49 -8.67 7.13
N TRP A 224 5.38 -8.86 6.17
CA TRP A 224 5.72 -10.14 5.57
C TRP A 224 6.84 -10.87 6.31
N ASP A 225 6.87 -12.20 6.12
CA ASP A 225 8.01 -13.05 6.50
C ASP A 225 8.76 -13.48 5.23
N PRO A 226 10.10 -13.36 5.18
CA PRO A 226 10.88 -13.74 4.01
C PRO A 226 10.70 -15.19 3.56
N PHE A 227 10.43 -16.10 4.50
CA PHE A 227 10.29 -17.52 4.20
C PHE A 227 8.86 -17.96 3.85
N GLU A 228 7.88 -17.06 4.03
CA GLU A 228 6.48 -17.31 3.64
C GLU A 228 6.09 -16.56 2.37
N THR A 229 6.76 -15.44 2.08
CA THR A 229 6.41 -14.53 0.98
C THR A 229 7.04 -14.99 -0.33
N SER A 230 6.27 -15.02 -1.41
CA SER A 230 6.79 -15.27 -2.76
C SER A 230 7.89 -14.27 -3.12
N LYS A 231 9.00 -14.80 -3.66
CA LYS A 231 10.13 -13.93 -4.03
C LYS A 231 9.73 -12.81 -4.97
N ILE A 232 8.80 -13.06 -5.90
CA ILE A 232 8.44 -12.05 -6.89
C ILE A 232 7.66 -10.89 -6.29
N ALA A 233 6.92 -11.13 -5.20
CA ALA A 233 6.22 -10.06 -4.51
C ALA A 233 7.19 -8.99 -3.99
N LEU A 234 8.37 -9.38 -3.50
CA LEU A 234 9.40 -8.46 -3.03
C LEU A 234 10.40 -8.07 -4.13
N LEU A 235 10.91 -9.03 -4.91
CA LEU A 235 11.98 -8.74 -5.88
C LEU A 235 11.52 -7.81 -7.01
N SER A 236 10.26 -7.82 -7.41
CA SER A 236 9.71 -6.85 -8.37
C SER A 236 9.90 -5.40 -7.92
N TRP A 237 9.92 -5.17 -6.62
CA TRP A 237 10.19 -3.88 -6.00
C TRP A 237 11.69 -3.58 -5.96
N LEU A 238 12.45 -4.51 -5.40
CA LEU A 238 13.88 -4.33 -5.21
C LEU A 238 14.62 -4.15 -6.54
N ALA A 239 14.21 -4.86 -7.59
CA ALA A 239 14.81 -4.76 -8.92
C ALA A 239 14.52 -3.43 -9.65
N SER A 240 13.49 -2.72 -9.27
CA SER A 240 12.96 -1.61 -10.06
C SER A 240 13.59 -0.24 -9.78
N LYS A 241 14.51 -0.12 -8.84
CA LYS A 241 15.19 1.15 -8.42
C LYS A 241 14.23 2.34 -8.25
N LYS A 242 13.08 2.11 -7.60
CA LYS A 242 12.01 3.11 -7.50
C LYS A 242 12.15 3.95 -6.26
N GLN A 243 11.92 5.25 -6.42
CA GLN A 243 11.85 6.17 -5.30
C GLN A 243 10.44 6.20 -4.72
N PHE A 244 10.38 6.11 -3.41
CA PHE A 244 9.16 6.36 -2.65
C PHE A 244 9.02 7.85 -2.40
N VAL A 245 7.88 8.43 -2.78
CA VAL A 245 7.66 9.87 -2.66
C VAL A 245 6.35 10.16 -1.95
N TYR A 246 6.34 11.23 -1.17
CA TYR A 246 5.11 11.78 -0.64
C TYR A 246 4.53 12.75 -1.66
N PRO A 247 3.27 12.57 -2.11
CA PRO A 247 2.67 13.44 -3.12
C PRO A 247 2.62 14.89 -2.64
N ARG A 248 2.98 15.83 -3.52
CA ARG A 248 3.00 17.26 -3.19
C ARG A 248 1.64 17.80 -2.74
N GLY A 249 0.56 17.28 -3.29
CA GLY A 249 -0.82 17.62 -2.91
C GLY A 249 -1.39 16.75 -1.79
N GLY A 250 -0.56 15.93 -1.13
CA GLY A 250 -0.99 14.94 -0.15
C GLY A 250 -1.37 13.60 -0.78
N ILE A 251 -1.43 12.55 0.04
CA ILE A 251 -1.72 11.18 -0.43
C ILE A 251 -3.14 11.05 -0.99
N ALA A 252 -4.08 11.88 -0.54
CA ALA A 252 -5.47 11.86 -0.97
C ALA A 252 -5.74 12.68 -2.25
N ALA A 253 -4.77 13.44 -2.77
CA ALA A 253 -4.99 14.37 -3.89
C ALA A 253 -5.68 13.71 -5.10
N LEU A 254 -5.23 12.50 -5.48
CA LEU A 254 -5.79 11.78 -6.61
C LEU A 254 -7.20 11.26 -6.35
N THR A 255 -7.44 10.69 -5.18
CA THR A 255 -8.75 10.14 -4.81
C THR A 255 -9.78 11.22 -4.57
N GLN A 256 -9.40 12.34 -3.98
CA GLN A 256 -10.27 13.54 -3.83
C GLN A 256 -10.66 14.12 -5.18
N LYS A 257 -9.71 14.20 -6.13
CA LYS A 257 -10.01 14.67 -7.47
C LYS A 257 -11.02 13.76 -8.17
N LEU A 258 -10.85 12.45 -8.09
CA LEU A 258 -11.79 11.48 -8.66
C LEU A 258 -13.16 11.54 -7.98
N ASP A 259 -13.21 11.67 -6.66
CA ASP A 259 -14.46 11.83 -5.90
C ASP A 259 -15.26 13.03 -6.38
N SER A 260 -14.60 14.17 -6.63
CA SER A 260 -15.25 15.37 -7.13
C SER A 260 -15.89 15.22 -8.52
N LEU A 261 -15.51 14.17 -9.27
CA LEU A 261 -15.93 13.95 -10.66
C LEU A 261 -16.87 12.74 -10.81
N LEU A 262 -16.88 11.82 -9.85
CA LEU A 262 -17.57 10.54 -9.94
C LEU A 262 -18.80 10.48 -9.01
N PRO A 263 -19.84 9.70 -9.34
CA PRO A 263 -21.06 9.59 -8.55
C PRO A 263 -20.88 8.60 -7.39
N VAL A 264 -20.04 8.93 -6.40
CA VAL A 264 -19.82 8.10 -5.22
C VAL A 264 -20.99 8.23 -4.25
N GLN A 265 -21.50 7.09 -3.78
CA GLN A 265 -22.51 6.98 -2.74
C GLN A 265 -21.83 6.46 -1.47
N ASN A 266 -21.42 7.37 -0.63
CA ASN A 266 -20.86 7.06 0.69
C ASN A 266 -21.95 6.54 1.64
N ASN A 267 -21.56 5.92 2.76
CA ASN A 267 -22.45 5.27 3.71
C ASN A 267 -23.38 4.20 3.06
N THR A 268 -22.94 3.63 1.94
CA THR A 268 -23.66 2.61 1.18
C THR A 268 -22.94 1.28 1.30
N THR A 269 -23.47 0.40 2.15
CA THR A 269 -22.84 -0.88 2.49
C THR A 269 -23.38 -2.01 1.66
N VAL A 270 -22.58 -2.55 0.74
CA VAL A 270 -22.91 -3.78 0.03
C VAL A 270 -22.85 -4.95 1.01
N ARG A 271 -23.93 -5.73 1.04
CA ARG A 271 -24.09 -6.86 1.96
C ARG A 271 -23.69 -8.18 1.29
N TYR A 272 -24.16 -8.40 0.08
CA TYR A 272 -23.79 -9.56 -0.73
C TYR A 272 -24.13 -9.33 -2.21
N ILE A 273 -23.51 -10.14 -3.05
CA ILE A 273 -23.72 -10.21 -4.49
C ILE A 273 -24.24 -11.61 -4.81
N THR A 274 -25.37 -11.73 -5.51
CA THR A 274 -25.91 -13.04 -5.90
C THR A 274 -25.13 -13.66 -7.05
N PRO A 275 -25.22 -14.97 -7.25
CA PRO A 275 -24.74 -15.61 -8.49
C PRO A 275 -25.36 -14.96 -9.73
N ALA A 276 -24.67 -15.10 -10.88
CA ALA A 276 -25.17 -14.60 -12.13
C ALA A 276 -26.52 -15.22 -12.52
N ASP A 277 -27.42 -14.39 -13.05
CA ASP A 277 -28.69 -14.85 -13.66
C ASP A 277 -28.41 -15.53 -15.05
N SER A 278 -29.47 -15.96 -15.71
CA SER A 278 -29.37 -16.58 -17.07
C SER A 278 -28.76 -15.67 -18.13
N ASN A 279 -28.71 -14.35 -17.87
CA ASN A 279 -28.09 -13.35 -18.76
C ASN A 279 -26.64 -13.01 -18.33
N GLY A 280 -26.12 -13.67 -17.30
CA GLY A 280 -24.78 -13.43 -16.78
C GLY A 280 -24.69 -12.21 -15.86
N ARG A 281 -25.81 -11.64 -15.39
CA ARG A 281 -25.83 -10.45 -14.53
C ARG A 281 -25.94 -10.82 -13.06
N HIS A 282 -25.22 -10.09 -12.23
CA HIS A 282 -25.27 -10.22 -10.78
C HIS A 282 -26.18 -9.17 -10.17
N THR A 283 -26.88 -9.52 -9.09
CA THR A 283 -27.62 -8.55 -8.30
C THR A 283 -26.82 -8.18 -7.05
N VAL A 284 -26.59 -6.88 -6.88
CA VAL A 284 -25.89 -6.29 -5.74
C VAL A 284 -26.94 -5.87 -4.70
N HIS A 285 -26.86 -6.44 -3.50
CA HIS A 285 -27.75 -6.12 -2.36
C HIS A 285 -27.00 -5.23 -1.38
N TYR A 286 -27.58 -4.10 -1.02
CA TYR A 286 -26.91 -3.09 -0.20
C TYR A 286 -27.86 -2.39 0.78
N LEU A 287 -27.28 -1.74 1.78
CA LEU A 287 -27.93 -0.76 2.62
C LEU A 287 -27.50 0.63 2.16
N ASN A 288 -28.45 1.50 1.91
CA ASN A 288 -28.16 2.90 1.59
C ASN A 288 -27.82 3.71 2.87
N GLU A 289 -27.54 4.99 2.73
CA GLU A 289 -27.24 5.92 3.84
C GLU A 289 -28.31 5.95 4.95
N ASN A 290 -29.57 5.63 4.61
CA ASN A 290 -30.70 5.58 5.54
C ASN A 290 -30.89 4.16 6.13
N LEU A 291 -29.94 3.23 5.92
CA LEU A 291 -30.00 1.82 6.33
C LEU A 291 -31.18 1.03 5.69
N GLU A 292 -31.72 1.53 4.60
CA GLU A 292 -32.76 0.85 3.85
C GLU A 292 -32.14 -0.23 2.96
N ARG A 293 -32.78 -1.40 2.89
CA ARG A 293 -32.38 -2.49 1.99
C ARG A 293 -32.75 -2.13 0.56
N ARG A 294 -31.77 -2.19 -0.32
CA ARG A 294 -31.90 -1.94 -1.75
C ARG A 294 -31.17 -3.02 -2.54
N SER A 295 -31.51 -3.14 -3.81
CA SER A 295 -30.79 -3.99 -4.76
C SER A 295 -30.76 -3.37 -6.14
N VAL A 296 -29.72 -3.70 -6.90
CA VAL A 296 -29.54 -3.30 -8.30
C VAL A 296 -28.92 -4.45 -9.07
N THR A 297 -29.34 -4.62 -10.33
CA THR A 297 -28.83 -5.65 -11.25
C THR A 297 -28.20 -4.95 -12.46
N PRO A 298 -26.94 -4.49 -12.37
CA PRO A 298 -26.25 -3.82 -13.45
C PRO A 298 -25.80 -4.84 -14.52
N ASP A 299 -25.33 -4.34 -15.64
CA ASP A 299 -24.69 -5.15 -16.68
C ASP A 299 -23.32 -5.64 -16.22
N VAL A 300 -22.60 -4.83 -15.43
CA VAL A 300 -21.26 -5.11 -14.91
C VAL A 300 -21.16 -4.75 -13.44
N VAL A 301 -20.49 -5.61 -12.66
CA VAL A 301 -20.10 -5.36 -11.26
C VAL A 301 -18.58 -5.41 -11.18
N VAL A 302 -17.95 -4.35 -10.66
CA VAL A 302 -16.52 -4.34 -10.28
C VAL A 302 -16.44 -4.40 -8.76
N CYS A 303 -15.92 -5.50 -8.23
CA CYS A 303 -15.68 -5.68 -6.80
C CYS A 303 -14.26 -5.20 -6.48
N ALA A 304 -14.14 -3.98 -5.95
CA ALA A 304 -12.89 -3.31 -5.62
C ALA A 304 -12.70 -3.13 -4.11
N VAL A 305 -13.22 -4.07 -3.33
CA VAL A 305 -13.01 -4.15 -1.87
C VAL A 305 -11.76 -4.96 -1.55
N GLU A 306 -11.31 -4.95 -0.30
CA GLU A 306 -10.22 -5.83 0.13
C GLU A 306 -10.59 -7.30 -0.06
N GLY A 307 -9.67 -8.09 -0.62
CA GLY A 307 -9.90 -9.49 -0.99
C GLY A 307 -10.38 -10.38 0.16
N LYS A 308 -10.06 -10.04 1.41
CA LYS A 308 -10.54 -10.76 2.62
C LYS A 308 -12.08 -10.79 2.76
N TYR A 309 -12.81 -9.93 2.03
CA TYR A 309 -14.28 -9.89 2.07
C TYR A 309 -14.93 -10.68 0.94
N LEU A 310 -14.17 -11.17 -0.04
CA LEU A 310 -14.74 -11.82 -1.24
C LEU A 310 -15.61 -13.01 -0.89
N ASP A 311 -15.13 -13.95 -0.07
CA ASP A 311 -15.86 -15.16 0.29
C ASP A 311 -17.18 -14.88 1.01
N SER A 312 -17.18 -13.87 1.88
CA SER A 312 -18.38 -13.47 2.63
C SER A 312 -19.37 -12.61 1.82
N MET A 313 -18.88 -11.92 0.79
CA MET A 313 -19.68 -10.96 0.02
C MET A 313 -20.21 -11.55 -1.29
N VAL A 314 -19.44 -12.39 -1.98
CA VAL A 314 -19.77 -12.86 -3.31
C VAL A 314 -20.26 -14.29 -3.28
N GLN A 315 -21.54 -14.49 -3.58
CA GLN A 315 -22.13 -15.83 -3.72
C GLN A 315 -21.82 -16.39 -5.12
N GLY A 316 -21.37 -17.64 -5.19
CA GLY A 316 -21.12 -18.31 -6.46
C GLY A 316 -19.81 -17.88 -7.12
N LEU A 317 -18.76 -17.64 -6.36
CA LEU A 317 -17.40 -17.52 -6.87
C LEU A 317 -17.04 -18.75 -7.71
N SER A 318 -16.29 -18.56 -8.80
CA SER A 318 -15.71 -19.68 -9.53
C SER A 318 -14.69 -20.42 -8.67
N SER A 319 -14.35 -21.65 -9.01
CA SER A 319 -13.35 -22.42 -8.24
C SER A 319 -12.00 -21.70 -8.10
N LYS A 320 -11.60 -20.92 -9.12
CA LYS A 320 -10.37 -20.12 -9.09
C LYS A 320 -10.50 -18.88 -8.20
N GLN A 321 -11.62 -18.19 -8.29
CA GLN A 321 -11.92 -17.05 -7.42
C GLN A 321 -12.02 -17.49 -5.95
N GLN A 322 -12.63 -18.65 -5.70
CA GLN A 322 -12.71 -19.22 -4.36
C GLN A 322 -11.33 -19.62 -3.82
N ALA A 323 -10.49 -20.24 -4.65
CA ALA A 323 -9.12 -20.59 -4.26
C ALA A 323 -8.29 -19.33 -3.93
N LEU A 324 -8.41 -18.27 -4.73
CA LEU A 324 -7.78 -16.99 -4.44
C LEU A 324 -8.31 -16.37 -3.13
N ALA A 325 -9.63 -16.34 -2.95
CA ALA A 325 -10.26 -15.78 -1.76
C ALA A 325 -9.82 -16.51 -0.47
N ASN A 326 -9.70 -17.84 -0.53
CA ASN A 326 -9.22 -18.65 0.59
C ASN A 326 -7.77 -18.37 0.97
N ASN A 327 -6.94 -17.95 0.01
CA ASN A 327 -5.53 -17.60 0.21
C ASN A 327 -5.30 -16.08 0.36
N CYS A 328 -6.36 -15.28 0.24
CA CYS A 328 -6.28 -13.83 0.37
C CYS A 328 -6.40 -13.42 1.84
N PHE A 329 -5.28 -13.32 2.51
CA PHE A 329 -5.26 -12.81 3.88
C PHE A 329 -4.38 -11.57 4.00
N PHE A 330 -4.68 -10.76 5.00
CA PHE A 330 -4.00 -9.52 5.28
C PHE A 330 -3.17 -9.67 6.55
N THR A 331 -1.95 -9.18 6.49
CA THR A 331 -1.04 -9.24 7.63
C THR A 331 -1.52 -8.30 8.73
N LYS A 332 -1.31 -8.72 9.97
CA LYS A 332 -1.50 -7.88 11.16
C LYS A 332 -0.13 -7.40 11.62
N GLN A 333 0.08 -6.11 11.55
CA GLN A 333 1.35 -5.50 11.91
C GLN A 333 1.13 -4.47 13.02
N PRO A 334 1.69 -4.70 14.20
CA PRO A 334 1.70 -3.69 15.26
C PRO A 334 2.65 -2.54 14.89
N VAL A 335 2.14 -1.33 15.06
CA VAL A 335 2.86 -0.10 14.72
C VAL A 335 2.73 0.88 15.88
N VAL A 336 3.81 1.56 16.19
CA VAL A 336 3.84 2.64 17.18
C VAL A 336 4.55 3.87 16.61
N TYR A 337 4.00 5.01 16.90
CA TYR A 337 4.57 6.32 16.60
C TYR A 337 4.86 7.06 17.90
N TRP A 338 6.08 7.50 18.08
CA TRP A 338 6.43 8.50 19.08
C TRP A 338 6.47 9.85 18.38
N VAL A 339 5.46 10.67 18.64
CA VAL A 339 5.35 12.03 18.10
C VAL A 339 6.24 12.92 18.93
N LEU A 340 7.13 13.64 18.28
CA LEU A 340 8.11 14.47 18.94
C LEU A 340 7.55 15.87 19.24
N ASP A 341 7.98 16.46 20.34
CA ASP A 341 7.76 17.86 20.65
C ASP A 341 8.47 18.73 19.61
N ASP A 342 7.82 19.78 19.10
CA ASP A 342 8.33 20.65 18.03
C ASP A 342 9.75 21.19 18.28
N LYS A 343 10.11 21.44 19.54
CA LYS A 343 11.46 21.89 19.91
C LYS A 343 12.55 20.85 19.68
N TYR A 344 12.17 19.56 19.58
CA TYR A 344 13.05 18.44 19.29
C TYR A 344 12.87 17.95 17.85
N ALA A 345 12.12 18.72 17.03
CA ALA A 345 11.79 18.34 15.67
C ALA A 345 13.03 18.09 14.83
N ALA A 346 12.91 17.08 14.10
CA ALA A 346 13.52 16.67 12.85
C ALA A 346 15.00 16.89 12.58
N LYS A 347 15.60 18.05 12.85
CA LYS A 347 17.03 18.27 12.53
C LYS A 347 17.99 17.36 13.30
N GLU A 348 17.59 16.88 14.47
CA GLU A 348 18.40 15.98 15.29
C GLU A 348 17.99 14.50 15.14
N PHE A 349 16.76 14.22 14.68
CA PHE A 349 16.22 12.88 14.57
C PHE A 349 15.74 12.54 13.16
N ALA A 350 15.69 13.55 12.30
CA ALA A 350 15.14 13.38 10.99
C ALA A 350 16.17 12.87 10.05
N THR A 351 15.90 11.73 9.64
CA THR A 351 16.13 11.40 8.25
C THR A 351 15.28 10.19 8.01
N GLY A 352 14.37 10.25 7.10
CA GLY A 352 13.60 9.10 6.68
C GLY A 352 14.52 7.98 6.23
N ALA A 353 15.18 7.34 7.16
CA ALA A 353 16.08 6.25 6.87
C ALA A 353 15.38 4.95 7.25
N TYR A 354 15.11 4.19 6.25
CA TYR A 354 14.88 2.77 6.43
C TYR A 354 16.25 2.13 6.55
N THR A 355 16.66 1.74 7.71
CA THR A 355 17.96 1.12 7.86
C THR A 355 17.84 -0.24 8.49
N SER A 356 18.51 -1.19 7.88
CA SER A 356 18.82 -2.49 8.42
C SER A 356 20.18 -2.53 9.11
N SER A 357 20.86 -1.41 9.21
CA SER A 357 22.24 -1.37 9.66
C SER A 357 22.41 -1.09 11.15
N HIS A 358 21.55 -1.67 11.99
CA HIS A 358 21.89 -1.76 13.40
C HIS A 358 23.17 -2.60 13.51
N PRO A 359 24.19 -2.16 14.26
CA PRO A 359 25.42 -2.94 14.45
C PRO A 359 25.18 -4.33 15.07
N ASP A 360 24.05 -4.54 15.71
CA ASP A 360 23.56 -5.82 16.15
C ASP A 360 22.54 -6.36 15.11
N PRO A 361 22.88 -7.39 14.33
CA PRO A 361 21.99 -7.93 13.31
C PRO A 361 20.69 -8.53 13.87
N ILE A 362 20.70 -9.02 15.11
CA ILE A 362 19.48 -9.53 15.78
C ILE A 362 18.50 -8.39 15.98
N LYS A 363 19.00 -7.23 16.43
CA LYS A 363 18.15 -6.05 16.60
C LYS A 363 17.70 -5.44 15.28
N ALA A 364 18.53 -5.51 14.24
CA ALA A 364 18.16 -5.08 12.89
C ALA A 364 16.98 -5.88 12.30
N GLN A 365 16.81 -7.14 12.71
CA GLN A 365 15.74 -8.03 12.22
C GLN A 365 14.38 -7.81 12.86
N THR A 366 14.32 -7.12 14.00
CA THR A 366 13.10 -7.08 14.81
C THR A 366 12.09 -6.04 14.37
N TYR A 367 12.43 -5.11 13.46
CA TYR A 367 11.62 -3.95 13.19
C TYR A 367 11.87 -3.28 11.84
N HIS A 368 10.84 -2.61 11.39
CA HIS A 368 10.89 -1.57 10.37
C HIS A 368 10.61 -0.23 11.05
N TRP A 369 11.54 0.71 10.97
CA TRP A 369 11.42 2.01 11.62
C TRP A 369 11.63 3.15 10.64
N MET A 370 11.09 4.30 10.97
CA MET A 370 11.20 5.52 10.18
C MET A 370 11.16 6.72 11.11
N ALA A 371 12.07 7.65 10.92
CA ALA A 371 11.99 8.96 11.54
C ALA A 371 11.59 9.97 10.47
N MET A 372 10.55 10.74 10.73
CA MET A 372 10.01 11.71 9.79
C MET A 372 10.11 13.13 10.34
N PRO A 373 10.53 14.09 9.50
CA PRO A 373 10.48 15.50 9.87
C PRO A 373 9.05 16.01 9.95
N SER A 374 8.87 17.18 10.53
CA SER A 374 7.60 17.90 10.48
C SER A 374 7.32 18.41 9.06
N TYR A 375 6.07 18.25 8.63
CA TYR A 375 5.54 18.83 7.40
C TYR A 375 4.37 19.77 7.71
N PRO A 376 4.66 21.03 8.08
CA PRO A 376 3.61 21.97 8.51
C PRO A 376 2.51 22.19 7.46
N GLN A 377 2.87 22.13 6.16
CA GLN A 377 1.90 22.27 5.05
C GLN A 377 0.86 21.14 5.02
N PHE A 378 1.13 20.00 5.67
CA PHE A 378 0.20 18.88 5.83
C PHE A 378 -0.27 18.71 7.26
N ASN A 379 0.05 19.65 8.15
CA ASN A 379 -0.22 19.55 9.60
C ASN A 379 0.34 18.24 10.21
N GLN A 380 1.49 17.79 9.70
CA GLN A 380 2.17 16.57 10.12
C GLN A 380 3.30 16.91 11.07
N PRO A 381 3.24 16.47 12.34
CA PRO A 381 4.34 16.65 13.29
C PRO A 381 5.52 15.72 12.95
N SER A 382 6.66 16.00 13.54
CA SER A 382 7.80 15.08 13.54
C SER A 382 7.49 13.84 14.37
N TYR A 383 7.92 12.66 13.90
CA TYR A 383 7.72 11.42 14.64
C TYR A 383 8.81 10.38 14.36
N VAL A 384 8.95 9.43 15.27
CA VAL A 384 9.63 8.16 15.01
C VAL A 384 8.59 7.06 14.97
N ARG A 385 8.52 6.34 13.86
CA ARG A 385 7.65 5.18 13.66
C ARG A 385 8.42 3.89 13.82
N TYR A 386 7.74 2.90 14.36
CA TYR A 386 8.29 1.57 14.53
C TYR A 386 7.21 0.52 14.24
N SER A 387 7.55 -0.46 13.43
CA SER A 387 6.67 -1.58 13.11
C SER A 387 7.37 -2.88 13.48
N LEU A 388 6.74 -3.71 14.32
CA LEU A 388 7.25 -5.04 14.58
C LEU A 388 7.14 -5.91 13.34
N THR A 389 8.20 -6.68 13.08
CA THR A 389 8.14 -7.70 12.03
C THR A 389 7.16 -8.80 12.42
N ARG A 390 6.62 -9.50 11.43
CA ARG A 390 5.71 -10.61 11.65
C ARG A 390 6.33 -11.71 12.51
N ARG A 391 7.62 -11.92 12.38
CA ARG A 391 8.40 -12.93 13.12
C ARG A 391 8.43 -12.65 14.62
N TYR A 392 8.53 -11.38 15.03
CA TYR A 392 8.68 -10.99 16.43
C TYR A 392 7.39 -10.51 17.09
N THR A 393 6.32 -10.32 16.34
CA THR A 393 5.00 -9.95 16.89
C THR A 393 4.51 -10.92 17.97
N PRO A 394 4.64 -12.25 17.83
CA PRO A 394 4.23 -13.20 18.88
C PRO A 394 5.01 -13.04 20.20
N GLU A 395 6.29 -12.66 20.14
CA GLU A 395 7.11 -12.44 21.35
C GLU A 395 6.55 -11.25 22.14
N TRP A 396 6.26 -10.14 21.48
CA TRP A 396 5.61 -9.02 22.11
C TRP A 396 4.23 -9.38 22.68
N GLN A 397 3.41 -10.09 21.94
CA GLN A 397 2.06 -10.47 22.37
C GLN A 397 2.07 -11.33 23.64
N ASN A 398 3.13 -12.10 23.85
CA ASN A 398 3.33 -12.92 25.05
C ASN A 398 4.01 -12.17 26.21
N SER A 399 4.39 -10.92 26.02
CA SER A 399 5.19 -10.17 27.02
C SER A 399 4.38 -9.38 28.04
N ASP A 400 3.05 -9.30 27.88
CA ASP A 400 2.15 -8.43 28.67
C ASP A 400 2.55 -6.93 28.68
N MET A 401 3.50 -6.54 27.84
CA MET A 401 3.97 -5.15 27.76
C MET A 401 3.14 -4.36 26.74
N ALA A 402 2.94 -3.07 27.00
CA ALA A 402 2.48 -2.14 25.97
C ALA A 402 3.52 -2.05 24.86
N ILE A 403 3.07 -1.95 23.58
CA ILE A 403 3.99 -2.00 22.45
C ILE A 403 5.03 -0.88 22.48
N GLU A 404 4.64 0.30 22.93
CA GLU A 404 5.55 1.44 23.04
C GLU A 404 6.67 1.22 24.08
N ASP A 405 6.39 0.47 25.13
CA ASP A 405 7.40 0.13 26.14
C ASP A 405 8.26 -1.05 25.68
N TYR A 406 7.67 -2.03 25.00
CA TYR A 406 8.39 -3.16 24.41
C TYR A 406 9.40 -2.69 23.34
N CYS A 407 9.00 -1.76 22.48
CA CYS A 407 9.82 -1.27 21.39
C CYS A 407 10.80 -0.15 21.80
N TRP A 408 10.58 0.52 22.95
CA TRP A 408 11.40 1.65 23.36
C TRP A 408 12.91 1.36 23.46
N PRO A 409 13.36 0.24 24.04
CA PRO A 409 14.80 -0.08 24.11
C PRO A 409 15.45 -0.15 22.73
N MET A 410 14.71 -0.62 21.71
CA MET A 410 15.19 -0.69 20.33
C MET A 410 15.37 0.70 19.73
N ILE A 411 14.36 1.55 19.85
CA ILE A 411 14.42 2.94 19.38
C ILE A 411 15.53 3.70 20.12
N LYS A 412 15.67 3.52 21.44
CA LYS A 412 16.75 4.13 22.22
C LYS A 412 18.15 3.68 21.77
N SER A 413 18.30 2.44 21.32
CA SER A 413 19.57 1.94 20.78
C SER A 413 19.94 2.56 19.42
N LEU A 414 18.93 2.93 18.61
CA LEU A 414 19.11 3.62 17.34
C LEU A 414 19.33 5.12 17.52
N TYR A 415 18.63 5.70 18.49
CA TYR A 415 18.69 7.12 18.83
C TYR A 415 19.07 7.28 20.30
N PRO A 416 20.35 7.12 20.67
CA PRO A 416 20.78 7.24 22.05
C PRO A 416 20.44 8.59 22.71
N GLN A 417 20.31 9.64 21.90
CA GLN A 417 19.93 10.99 22.34
C GLN A 417 18.42 11.16 22.58
N LEU A 418 17.58 10.25 22.06
CA LEU A 418 16.13 10.34 22.23
C LEU A 418 15.72 9.94 23.63
N GLU A 419 14.99 10.81 24.34
CA GLU A 419 14.45 10.59 25.67
C GLU A 419 12.91 10.60 25.66
N LYS A 420 12.28 9.89 26.59
CA LYS A 420 10.81 9.91 26.71
C LYS A 420 10.24 11.31 26.93
N SER A 421 11.04 12.24 27.49
CA SER A 421 10.68 13.65 27.65
C SER A 421 10.63 14.44 26.34
N HIS A 422 11.20 13.89 25.26
CA HIS A 422 11.12 14.49 23.91
C HIS A 422 9.84 14.09 23.17
N VAL A 423 9.09 13.14 23.71
CA VAL A 423 7.87 12.60 23.12
C VAL A 423 6.67 13.39 23.62
N ALA A 424 5.97 14.08 22.75
CA ALA A 424 4.76 14.83 23.05
C ALA A 424 3.53 13.92 23.11
N ASP A 425 3.46 12.90 22.26
CA ASP A 425 2.35 11.95 22.21
C ASP A 425 2.78 10.59 21.65
N ILE A 426 1.96 9.57 21.88
CA ILE A 426 2.17 8.21 21.37
C ILE A 426 0.91 7.74 20.67
N VAL A 427 1.06 7.24 19.44
CA VAL A 427 -0.01 6.62 18.69
C VAL A 427 0.36 5.18 18.39
N ASP A 428 -0.46 4.24 18.84
CA ASP A 428 -0.29 2.83 18.56
C ASP A 428 -1.53 2.23 17.88
N TYR A 429 -1.31 1.33 16.93
CA TYR A 429 -2.37 0.56 16.28
C TYR A 429 -1.83 -0.73 15.66
N THR A 430 -2.73 -1.63 15.31
CA THR A 430 -2.38 -2.79 14.50
C THR A 430 -2.93 -2.58 13.09
N SER A 431 -2.03 -2.50 12.11
CA SER A 431 -2.40 -2.50 10.70
C SER A 431 -2.83 -3.91 10.29
N ASP A 432 -3.98 -4.02 9.63
CA ASP A 432 -4.54 -5.27 9.11
C ASP A 432 -4.93 -5.18 7.63
N SER A 433 -4.32 -4.24 6.93
CA SER A 433 -4.70 -3.84 5.57
C SER A 433 -3.65 -4.09 4.50
N LEU A 434 -2.59 -4.84 4.81
CA LEU A 434 -1.54 -5.20 3.85
C LEU A 434 -1.72 -6.65 3.42
N ILE A 435 -1.93 -6.86 2.12
CA ILE A 435 -2.07 -8.20 1.55
C ILE A 435 -0.78 -9.00 1.69
N HIS A 436 -0.88 -10.24 2.14
CA HIS A 436 0.20 -11.21 2.08
C HIS A 436 0.15 -11.99 0.77
N MET A 437 1.29 -12.21 0.17
CA MET A 437 1.45 -12.93 -1.10
C MET A 437 2.38 -14.12 -0.93
N PRO A 438 1.87 -15.28 -0.46
CA PRO A 438 2.68 -16.49 -0.32
C PRO A 438 3.08 -17.06 -1.67
N VAL A 439 4.01 -18.02 -1.66
CA VAL A 439 4.42 -18.77 -2.88
C VAL A 439 3.18 -19.40 -3.55
N GLY A 440 3.05 -19.19 -4.86
CA GLY A 440 1.92 -19.66 -5.66
C GLY A 440 0.74 -18.68 -5.73
N TYR A 441 0.70 -17.63 -4.90
CA TYR A 441 -0.39 -16.65 -4.90
C TYR A 441 -0.48 -15.87 -6.22
N VAL A 442 0.66 -15.45 -6.77
CA VAL A 442 0.70 -14.70 -8.04
C VAL A 442 0.20 -15.56 -9.20
N ASN A 443 0.48 -16.86 -9.18
CA ASN A 443 -0.06 -17.81 -10.15
C ASN A 443 -1.60 -17.93 -10.04
N GLN A 444 -2.15 -18.04 -8.83
CA GLN A 444 -3.60 -18.08 -8.61
C GLN A 444 -4.28 -16.78 -9.06
N MET A 445 -3.68 -15.64 -8.73
CA MET A 445 -4.13 -14.32 -9.17
C MET A 445 -4.19 -14.23 -10.69
N ALA A 446 -3.13 -14.63 -11.39
CA ALA A 446 -3.07 -14.63 -12.84
C ALA A 446 -4.11 -15.57 -13.50
N GLU A 447 -4.45 -16.69 -12.83
CA GLU A 447 -5.53 -17.57 -13.29
C GLU A 447 -6.91 -16.93 -13.20
N VAL A 448 -7.19 -16.22 -12.12
CA VAL A 448 -8.43 -15.46 -11.95
C VAL A 448 -8.53 -14.36 -13.02
N LEU A 449 -7.47 -13.59 -13.21
CA LEU A 449 -7.44 -12.52 -14.22
C LEU A 449 -7.62 -13.07 -15.65
N ARG A 450 -6.98 -14.18 -15.98
CA ARG A 450 -7.19 -14.87 -17.29
C ARG A 450 -8.62 -15.36 -17.48
N GLU A 451 -9.26 -15.86 -16.43
CA GLU A 451 -10.68 -16.24 -16.49
C GLU A 451 -11.56 -15.00 -16.69
N GLN A 452 -11.30 -13.95 -15.97
CA GLN A 452 -12.02 -12.67 -16.01
C GLN A 452 -11.96 -12.04 -17.42
N ARG A 453 -10.80 -12.08 -18.09
CA ARG A 453 -10.61 -11.60 -19.47
C ARG A 453 -11.33 -12.43 -20.54
N LYS A 454 -11.63 -13.70 -20.28
CA LYS A 454 -12.26 -14.59 -21.29
C LYS A 454 -13.76 -14.46 -21.40
N GLY A 455 -14.42 -13.78 -20.48
CA GLY A 455 -15.86 -13.82 -20.40
C GLY A 455 -16.52 -12.47 -20.19
N ARG A 456 -17.63 -12.23 -20.89
CA ARG A 456 -18.65 -11.23 -20.54
C ARG A 456 -19.39 -11.65 -19.26
N LYS A 457 -18.64 -12.06 -18.22
CA LYS A 457 -19.23 -12.37 -16.93
C LYS A 457 -19.40 -11.05 -16.20
N GLY A 458 -20.56 -10.83 -15.63
CA GLY A 458 -20.92 -9.54 -15.03
C GLY A 458 -20.12 -9.14 -13.79
N LEU A 459 -19.21 -9.98 -13.26
CA LEU A 459 -18.42 -9.71 -12.06
C LEU A 459 -16.91 -9.70 -12.37
N TYR A 460 -16.26 -8.60 -12.02
CA TYR A 460 -14.83 -8.38 -12.14
C TYR A 460 -14.22 -8.02 -10.79
N LEU A 461 -13.04 -8.54 -10.50
CA LEU A 461 -12.28 -8.26 -9.28
C LEU A 461 -11.19 -7.23 -9.59
N ALA A 462 -11.07 -6.21 -8.76
CA ALA A 462 -10.03 -5.20 -8.82
C ALA A 462 -9.47 -4.90 -7.43
N GLY A 463 -8.21 -4.48 -7.36
CA GLY A 463 -7.55 -4.14 -6.10
C GLY A 463 -6.14 -4.68 -6.03
N GLU A 464 -5.45 -4.38 -4.94
CA GLU A 464 -4.08 -4.83 -4.74
C GLU A 464 -3.95 -6.35 -4.71
N TYR A 465 -4.95 -7.06 -4.20
CA TYR A 465 -4.96 -8.51 -4.06
C TYR A 465 -4.99 -9.27 -5.40
N VAL A 466 -5.25 -8.57 -6.50
CA VAL A 466 -5.17 -9.09 -7.87
C VAL A 466 -4.14 -8.35 -8.74
N ALA A 467 -3.19 -7.63 -8.11
CA ALA A 467 -2.20 -6.86 -8.87
C ALA A 467 -0.83 -6.76 -8.19
N GLY A 468 -0.78 -6.29 -6.94
CA GLY A 468 0.44 -6.10 -6.17
C GLY A 468 0.17 -5.28 -4.91
N ALA A 469 0.96 -5.45 -3.87
CA ALA A 469 0.68 -4.94 -2.52
C ALA A 469 0.98 -3.43 -2.35
N HIS A 470 0.45 -2.57 -3.22
CA HIS A 470 0.65 -1.11 -3.13
C HIS A 470 -0.38 -0.29 -3.91
N THR A 471 -0.40 1.02 -3.65
CA THR A 471 -1.37 1.97 -4.22
C THR A 471 -1.35 2.02 -5.76
N GLY A 472 -0.17 1.99 -6.37
CA GLY A 472 -0.01 1.99 -7.83
C GLY A 472 -0.55 0.72 -8.48
N ALA A 473 -0.34 -0.44 -7.86
CA ALA A 473 -0.90 -1.70 -8.33
C ALA A 473 -2.43 -1.71 -8.21
N ALA A 474 -2.98 -1.19 -7.12
CA ALA A 474 -4.42 -1.04 -6.97
C ALA A 474 -5.01 -0.15 -8.07
N CYS A 475 -4.36 0.99 -8.39
CA CYS A 475 -4.75 1.85 -9.51
C CYS A 475 -4.67 1.13 -10.86
N ALA A 476 -3.55 0.46 -11.14
CA ALA A 476 -3.33 -0.29 -12.38
C ALA A 476 -4.36 -1.41 -12.55
N SER A 477 -4.69 -2.12 -11.47
CA SER A 477 -5.74 -3.15 -11.45
C SER A 477 -7.10 -2.58 -11.89
N GLY A 478 -7.52 -1.45 -11.32
CA GLY A 478 -8.77 -0.80 -11.69
C GLY A 478 -8.83 -0.42 -13.17
N ARG A 479 -7.76 0.17 -13.70
CA ARG A 479 -7.64 0.56 -15.11
C ARG A 479 -7.61 -0.66 -16.05
N SER A 480 -6.89 -1.73 -15.65
CA SER A 480 -6.83 -2.98 -16.40
C SER A 480 -8.23 -3.62 -16.51
N VAL A 481 -8.94 -3.70 -15.38
CA VAL A 481 -10.32 -4.23 -15.35
C VAL A 481 -11.26 -3.39 -16.22
N ALA A 482 -11.16 -2.07 -16.15
CA ALA A 482 -11.96 -1.21 -17.03
C ALA A 482 -11.65 -1.45 -18.51
N SER A 483 -10.37 -1.61 -18.88
CA SER A 483 -9.95 -1.94 -20.24
C SER A 483 -10.52 -3.28 -20.71
N ASP A 484 -10.48 -4.31 -19.87
CA ASP A 484 -11.05 -5.63 -20.16
C ASP A 484 -12.57 -5.53 -20.40
N ILE A 485 -13.29 -4.80 -19.55
CA ILE A 485 -14.74 -4.57 -19.69
C ILE A 485 -15.04 -3.82 -20.99
N ILE A 486 -14.35 -2.72 -21.26
CA ILE A 486 -14.54 -1.91 -22.46
C ILE A 486 -14.32 -2.76 -23.71
N GLY A 487 -13.24 -3.56 -23.75
CA GLY A 487 -12.95 -4.44 -24.87
C GLY A 487 -14.01 -5.53 -25.14
N HIS A 488 -14.85 -5.85 -24.15
CA HIS A 488 -15.94 -6.81 -24.31
C HIS A 488 -17.30 -6.19 -24.65
N TRP A 489 -17.49 -4.88 -24.37
CA TRP A 489 -18.79 -4.22 -24.47
C TRP A 489 -18.86 -3.18 -25.58
N ILE A 490 -17.74 -2.67 -26.05
CA ILE A 490 -17.61 -1.68 -27.11
C ILE A 490 -16.78 -2.24 -28.27
#